data_083759d81f9076559141d158245da350
#
_entry.id   083759d81f9076559141d158245da350
#
_cell.length_a   1.000
_cell.length_b   1.000
_cell.length_c   1.000
_cell.angle_alpha   90.00
_cell.angle_beta   90.00
_cell.angle_gamma   90.00
#
_symmetry.space_group_name_H-M   'P 1'
#
loop_
_entity.id
_entity.type
_entity.pdbx_description
1 polymer ?
#
loop_
_entity_poly.entity_id
_entity_poly.type
_entity_poly.pdbx_seq_one_letter_code
_entity_poly.pdbx_strand_id
1 'polypeptide(L)'
;MTLAAANLISDAHEGIGRIGRIPVRNLWLLMLYASDLFRDLEKAKVSVEDNPDDIPDLVAEMLCRRVERRIQRNLSYGYQSREAVLGRVRGRIDLLNTERHRLLDRGKVACRFHELTIDTARNRYVRTALEEISKIVLQGTLAHRCRSLAASLRRMGVTGERPNRAEVSIDRFGRHDADDQPMVAAAHLAFNLALPTEAAGAKQLSLPDREITWIRKLYEKGIAGFYDVVLSRNGWHVDAGKTIGWQIESKSLGIDKILPSMRTDIILDHSDAGRRIVIDTKFNSVVTRGWYREETLRSGYVYQIYAYLRSQEGKGDLLAENASGLLLHPSVGDMVNEAVVIQNHEIQFATVDLGATAKEIREQLLQVLE
;
A
#
# COMPACT_ATOMS: atom_id res chain seq x y z
N MET A 1 -5.58 -8.29 -21.80
CA MET A 1 -4.60 -8.85 -20.86
C MET A 1 -3.27 -8.96 -21.58
N THR A 2 -2.28 -8.24 -21.19
CA THR A 2 -1.04 -8.11 -21.95
C THR A 2 -0.07 -9.23 -21.55
N LEU A 3 0.30 -10.09 -22.48
CA LEU A 3 1.35 -11.13 -22.36
C LEU A 3 2.63 -10.64 -21.66
N ALA A 4 2.92 -9.35 -21.72
CA ALA A 4 4.15 -8.76 -21.16
C ALA A 4 4.13 -8.59 -19.63
N ALA A 5 2.96 -8.40 -19.00
CA ALA A 5 2.87 -8.45 -17.53
C ALA A 5 2.97 -9.90 -17.04
N ALA A 6 2.50 -10.86 -17.86
CA ALA A 6 2.66 -12.28 -17.61
C ALA A 6 4.14 -12.72 -17.69
N ASN A 7 4.97 -12.14 -18.55
CA ASN A 7 6.37 -12.53 -18.69
C ASN A 7 7.26 -12.15 -17.48
N LEU A 8 6.93 -11.07 -16.76
CA LEU A 8 7.63 -10.75 -15.49
C LEU A 8 7.29 -11.72 -14.36
N ILE A 9 6.21 -12.49 -14.52
CA ILE A 9 5.64 -13.34 -13.47
C ILE A 9 5.60 -14.82 -13.88
N SER A 10 5.73 -15.17 -15.19
CA SER A 10 5.42 -16.51 -15.71
C SER A 10 6.53 -17.57 -15.60
N ASP A 11 7.79 -17.19 -15.30
CA ASP A 11 8.86 -18.18 -15.12
C ASP A 11 8.93 -18.67 -13.67
N ALA A 12 7.92 -19.45 -13.29
CA ALA A 12 7.77 -20.04 -11.95
C ALA A 12 8.60 -21.32 -11.77
N HIS A 13 9.84 -21.38 -12.21
CA HIS A 13 10.75 -22.45 -11.90
C HIS A 13 11.99 -21.89 -11.23
N GLU A 14 11.94 -21.79 -9.92
CA GLU A 14 13.03 -22.00 -8.98
C GLU A 14 12.82 -21.22 -7.68
N GLY A 15 12.67 -21.93 -6.57
CA GLY A 15 13.01 -21.42 -5.26
C GLY A 15 11.85 -20.84 -4.44
N ILE A 16 11.72 -21.37 -3.25
CA ILE A 16 11.03 -20.78 -2.11
C ILE A 16 11.49 -19.32 -1.97
N GLY A 17 10.60 -18.34 -2.20
CA GLY A 17 10.91 -16.92 -2.00
C GLY A 17 10.87 -16.03 -3.25
N ARG A 18 10.18 -16.43 -4.34
CA ARG A 18 9.93 -15.58 -5.51
C ARG A 18 8.47 -15.62 -5.92
N ILE A 19 7.98 -14.49 -6.44
CA ILE A 19 6.72 -14.40 -7.18
C ILE A 19 7.08 -14.08 -8.63
N GLY A 20 6.92 -15.07 -9.52
CA GLY A 20 7.52 -15.00 -10.85
C GLY A 20 9.04 -14.87 -10.76
N ARG A 21 9.60 -13.85 -11.40
CA ARG A 21 11.05 -13.58 -11.38
C ARG A 21 11.47 -12.62 -10.25
N ILE A 22 10.52 -11.99 -9.54
CA ILE A 22 10.79 -11.00 -8.50
C ILE A 22 10.99 -11.69 -7.15
N PRO A 23 12.12 -11.47 -6.46
CA PRO A 23 12.35 -11.98 -5.10
C PRO A 23 11.30 -11.41 -4.12
N VAL A 24 10.77 -12.25 -3.22
CA VAL A 24 9.79 -11.84 -2.19
C VAL A 24 10.33 -10.70 -1.34
N ARG A 25 11.62 -10.71 -1.00
CA ARG A 25 12.29 -9.64 -0.25
C ARG A 25 12.15 -8.26 -0.92
N ASN A 26 12.17 -8.19 -2.27
CA ASN A 26 12.02 -6.93 -3.00
C ASN A 26 10.55 -6.46 -3.04
N LEU A 27 9.59 -7.39 -2.96
CA LEU A 27 8.19 -7.04 -2.70
C LEU A 27 8.01 -6.49 -1.28
N TRP A 28 8.67 -7.06 -0.29
CA TRP A 28 8.70 -6.51 1.07
C TRP A 28 9.28 -5.09 1.10
N LEU A 29 10.35 -4.85 0.35
CA LEU A 29 10.92 -3.51 0.21
C LEU A 29 9.92 -2.52 -0.37
N LEU A 30 9.23 -2.88 -1.46
CA LEU A 30 8.17 -2.04 -2.04
C LEU A 30 7.00 -1.81 -1.06
N MET A 31 6.63 -2.81 -0.27
CA MET A 31 5.59 -2.66 0.76
C MET A 31 6.03 -1.71 1.87
N LEU A 32 7.29 -1.79 2.26
CA LEU A 32 7.87 -0.88 3.24
C LEU A 32 7.89 0.55 2.71
N TYR A 33 8.35 0.76 1.48
CA TYR A 33 8.33 2.07 0.82
C TYR A 33 6.91 2.65 0.70
N ALA A 34 5.91 1.81 0.43
CA ALA A 34 4.50 2.21 0.37
C ALA A 34 3.86 2.49 1.74
N SER A 35 4.62 2.37 2.83
CA SER A 35 4.10 2.49 4.20
C SER A 35 4.58 3.75 4.90
N ASP A 36 3.76 4.30 5.81
CA ASP A 36 4.17 5.41 6.68
C ASP A 36 5.36 5.06 7.59
N LEU A 37 5.63 3.75 7.80
CA LEU A 37 6.76 3.29 8.61
C LEU A 37 8.10 3.61 7.97
N PHE A 38 8.20 3.65 6.65
CA PHE A 38 9.43 3.99 5.96
C PHE A 38 9.91 5.41 6.32
N ARG A 39 9.00 6.36 6.45
CA ARG A 39 9.30 7.73 6.92
C ARG A 39 9.88 7.76 8.34
N ASP A 40 9.37 6.91 9.22
CA ASP A 40 9.88 6.81 10.59
C ASP A 40 11.30 6.20 10.64
N LEU A 41 11.55 5.18 9.81
CA LEU A 41 12.85 4.53 9.68
C LEU A 41 13.91 5.48 9.11
N GLU A 42 13.58 6.20 8.06
CA GLU A 42 14.47 7.20 7.48
C GLU A 42 14.81 8.33 8.47
N LYS A 43 13.85 8.77 9.28
CA LYS A 43 14.11 9.72 10.38
C LYS A 43 15.07 9.16 11.42
N ALA A 44 14.97 7.87 11.71
CA ALA A 44 15.86 7.18 12.63
C ALA A 44 17.22 6.80 12.00
N LYS A 45 17.43 7.10 10.71
CA LYS A 45 18.63 6.74 9.93
C LYS A 45 18.92 5.23 9.96
N VAL A 46 17.87 4.43 9.92
CA VAL A 46 17.98 2.97 9.82
C VAL A 46 18.02 2.59 8.36
N SER A 47 19.12 2.01 7.90
CA SER A 47 19.24 1.44 6.56
C SER A 47 18.49 0.12 6.50
N VAL A 48 17.54 0.01 5.59
CA VAL A 48 16.76 -1.22 5.33
C VAL A 48 17.19 -1.87 4.01
N GLU A 49 17.99 -1.15 3.23
CA GLU A 49 18.50 -1.61 1.95
C GLU A 49 19.70 -2.56 2.12
N ASP A 50 20.38 -2.53 3.27
CA ASP A 50 21.53 -3.38 3.52
C ASP A 50 21.14 -4.86 3.64
N ASN A 51 19.96 -5.14 4.24
CA ASN A 51 19.45 -6.51 4.36
C ASN A 51 17.90 -6.56 4.29
N PRO A 52 17.32 -6.65 3.09
CA PRO A 52 15.86 -6.70 2.91
C PRO A 52 15.19 -7.92 3.57
N ASP A 53 15.93 -8.99 3.82
CA ASP A 53 15.41 -10.18 4.48
C ASP A 53 15.07 -9.91 5.96
N ASP A 54 15.63 -8.86 6.55
CA ASP A 54 15.33 -8.41 7.91
C ASP A 54 14.06 -7.53 8.00
N ILE A 55 13.43 -7.18 6.90
CA ILE A 55 12.22 -6.33 6.89
C ILE A 55 11.10 -6.91 7.76
N PRO A 56 10.77 -8.22 7.70
CA PRO A 56 9.79 -8.81 8.62
C PRO A 56 10.17 -8.64 10.08
N ASP A 57 11.44 -8.85 10.43
CA ASP A 57 11.94 -8.71 11.80
C ASP A 57 11.85 -7.26 12.27
N LEU A 58 12.21 -6.31 11.41
CA LEU A 58 12.10 -4.88 11.69
C LEU A 58 10.66 -4.45 11.95
N VAL A 59 9.74 -4.87 11.10
CA VAL A 59 8.30 -4.55 11.23
C VAL A 59 7.71 -5.21 12.49
N ALA A 60 8.09 -6.44 12.78
CA ALA A 60 7.69 -7.14 13.99
C ALA A 60 8.19 -6.43 15.26
N GLU A 61 9.46 -6.01 15.28
CA GLU A 61 10.03 -5.24 16.39
C GLU A 61 9.28 -3.92 16.61
N MET A 62 9.00 -3.18 15.53
CA MET A 62 8.24 -1.94 15.60
C MET A 62 6.80 -2.18 16.10
N LEU A 63 6.14 -3.23 15.63
CA LEU A 63 4.80 -3.60 16.06
C LEU A 63 4.79 -3.98 17.56
N CYS A 64 5.72 -4.83 17.99
CA CYS A 64 5.86 -5.23 19.39
C CYS A 64 6.04 -4.03 20.31
N ARG A 65 6.98 -3.12 20.00
CA ARG A 65 7.24 -1.91 20.80
C ARG A 65 5.99 -1.01 20.92
N ARG A 66 5.24 -0.86 19.84
CA ARG A 66 4.01 -0.04 19.83
C ARG A 66 2.91 -0.69 20.67
N VAL A 67 2.74 -2.00 20.54
CA VAL A 67 1.76 -2.77 21.34
C VAL A 67 2.11 -2.75 22.82
N GLU A 68 3.36 -2.99 23.20
CA GLU A 68 3.83 -2.93 24.58
C GLU A 68 3.57 -1.56 25.20
N ARG A 69 3.94 -0.48 24.49
CA ARG A 69 3.67 0.90 24.92
C ARG A 69 2.17 1.14 25.12
N ARG A 70 1.35 0.59 24.22
CA ARG A 70 -0.10 0.74 24.31
C ARG A 70 -0.70 -0.05 25.46
N ILE A 71 -0.23 -1.26 25.72
CA ILE A 71 -0.63 -2.07 26.87
C ILE A 71 -0.31 -1.35 28.18
N GLN A 72 0.86 -0.70 28.28
CA GLN A 72 1.25 0.08 29.47
C GLN A 72 0.35 1.30 29.72
N ARG A 73 -0.24 1.90 28.66
CA ARG A 73 -1.13 3.06 28.73
C ARG A 73 -2.62 2.71 28.69
N ASN A 74 -2.96 1.44 28.80
CA ASN A 74 -4.28 0.83 28.55
C ASN A 74 -4.69 0.84 27.06
N LEU A 75 -5.31 -0.26 26.64
CA LEU A 75 -5.85 -0.39 25.29
C LEU A 75 -7.04 0.57 25.10
N SER A 76 -7.23 0.98 23.86
CA SER A 76 -8.42 1.76 23.48
C SER A 76 -9.70 0.93 23.64
N TYR A 77 -10.72 1.58 24.12
CA TYR A 77 -12.07 1.05 24.23
C TYR A 77 -12.91 1.52 23.05
N GLY A 78 -13.90 0.72 22.71
CA GLY A 78 -14.92 1.09 21.74
C GLY A 78 -16.28 0.61 22.19
N TYR A 79 -17.32 1.17 21.58
CA TYR A 79 -18.69 0.72 21.82
C TYR A 79 -19.06 -0.36 20.82
N GLN A 80 -19.49 -1.53 21.33
CA GLN A 80 -20.00 -2.62 20.51
C GLN A 80 -21.47 -2.83 20.81
N SER A 81 -22.29 -2.97 19.77
CA SER A 81 -23.70 -3.36 19.93
C SER A 81 -23.76 -4.81 20.39
N ARG A 82 -24.45 -5.04 21.49
CA ARG A 82 -24.67 -6.38 22.07
C ARG A 82 -26.15 -6.66 22.20
N GLU A 83 -26.52 -7.88 21.87
CA GLU A 83 -27.86 -8.42 22.11
C GLU A 83 -27.77 -9.44 23.24
N ALA A 84 -28.63 -9.29 24.25
CA ALA A 84 -28.67 -10.22 25.37
C ALA A 84 -30.07 -10.31 25.95
N VAL A 85 -30.39 -11.50 26.52
CA VAL A 85 -31.60 -11.73 27.27
C VAL A 85 -31.30 -11.46 28.74
N LEU A 86 -31.93 -10.43 29.32
CA LEU A 86 -31.64 -9.90 30.64
C LEU A 86 -32.89 -9.94 31.52
N GLY A 87 -32.72 -10.02 32.86
CA GLY A 87 -33.79 -9.86 33.84
C GLY A 87 -34.21 -8.42 34.09
N ARG A 88 -33.54 -7.43 33.45
CA ARG A 88 -33.88 -6.01 33.51
C ARG A 88 -33.59 -5.34 32.19
N VAL A 89 -34.30 -4.28 31.87
CA VAL A 89 -34.09 -3.53 30.63
C VAL A 89 -32.74 -2.83 30.63
N ARG A 90 -32.00 -3.01 29.53
CA ARG A 90 -30.77 -2.27 29.25
C ARG A 90 -30.77 -1.87 27.77
N GLY A 91 -30.72 -0.57 27.50
CA GLY A 91 -30.79 -0.04 26.15
C GLY A 91 -32.18 -0.21 25.51
N ARG A 92 -32.23 -0.62 24.26
CA ARG A 92 -33.50 -0.82 23.51
C ARG A 92 -33.99 -2.26 23.65
N ILE A 93 -35.26 -2.40 23.95
CA ILE A 93 -35.93 -3.72 23.99
C ILE A 93 -36.16 -4.19 22.54
N ASP A 94 -35.79 -5.41 22.26
CA ASP A 94 -36.20 -6.14 21.08
C ASP A 94 -37.53 -6.86 21.37
N LEU A 95 -38.62 -6.16 21.06
CA LEU A 95 -39.97 -6.66 21.33
C LEU A 95 -40.27 -7.97 20.59
N LEU A 96 -39.86 -8.05 19.29
CA LEU A 96 -40.10 -9.22 18.46
C LEU A 96 -39.42 -10.47 19.05
N ASN A 97 -38.17 -10.33 19.45
CA ASN A 97 -37.40 -11.42 20.05
C ASN A 97 -37.96 -11.81 21.45
N THR A 98 -38.38 -10.79 22.22
CA THR A 98 -38.98 -10.98 23.54
C THR A 98 -40.29 -11.76 23.47
N GLU A 99 -41.18 -11.40 22.55
CA GLU A 99 -42.47 -12.06 22.36
C GLU A 99 -42.32 -13.47 21.73
N ARG A 100 -41.50 -13.56 20.66
CA ARG A 100 -41.27 -14.85 19.97
C ARG A 100 -40.79 -15.94 20.91
N HIS A 101 -39.96 -15.60 21.89
CA HIS A 101 -39.41 -16.57 22.86
C HIS A 101 -40.13 -16.56 24.20
N ARG A 102 -41.27 -15.84 24.32
CA ARG A 102 -42.05 -15.69 25.56
C ARG A 102 -41.18 -15.38 26.78
N LEU A 103 -40.25 -14.41 26.59
CA LEU A 103 -39.27 -14.12 27.63
C LEU A 103 -39.88 -13.46 28.84
N LEU A 104 -40.96 -12.69 28.68
CA LEU A 104 -41.68 -12.03 29.78
C LEU A 104 -42.25 -13.04 30.79
N ASP A 105 -42.71 -14.20 30.33
CA ASP A 105 -43.21 -15.27 31.21
C ASP A 105 -42.10 -15.79 32.14
N ARG A 106 -40.86 -15.54 31.81
CA ARG A 106 -39.68 -15.92 32.60
C ARG A 106 -39.02 -14.74 33.31
N GLY A 107 -39.69 -13.60 33.35
CA GLY A 107 -39.15 -12.36 33.92
C GLY A 107 -37.89 -11.81 33.17
N LYS A 108 -37.79 -12.07 31.85
CA LYS A 108 -36.68 -11.67 31.02
C LYS A 108 -37.13 -10.84 29.83
N VAL A 109 -36.21 -10.03 29.27
CA VAL A 109 -36.42 -9.26 28.06
C VAL A 109 -35.18 -9.36 27.17
N ALA A 110 -35.37 -9.42 25.85
CA ALA A 110 -34.29 -9.29 24.89
C ALA A 110 -33.97 -7.82 24.73
N CYS A 111 -32.72 -7.48 24.94
CA CYS A 111 -32.22 -6.10 24.88
C CYS A 111 -31.08 -5.97 23.88
N ARG A 112 -31.07 -4.84 23.15
CA ARG A 112 -29.96 -4.40 22.35
C ARG A 112 -29.37 -3.14 22.98
N PHE A 113 -28.10 -3.18 23.33
CA PHE A 113 -27.39 -2.07 23.98
C PHE A 113 -25.95 -1.96 23.53
N HIS A 114 -25.35 -0.79 23.73
CA HIS A 114 -23.92 -0.61 23.50
C HIS A 114 -23.16 -0.90 24.78
N GLU A 115 -22.13 -1.73 24.65
CA GLU A 115 -21.21 -2.07 25.73
C GLU A 115 -19.81 -1.56 25.40
N LEU A 116 -19.15 -0.96 26.39
CA LEU A 116 -17.78 -0.53 26.27
C LEU A 116 -16.89 -1.77 26.34
N THR A 117 -16.06 -1.98 25.33
CA THR A 117 -15.20 -3.16 25.24
C THR A 117 -13.84 -2.80 24.68
N ILE A 118 -12.81 -3.55 25.11
CA ILE A 118 -11.49 -3.53 24.49
C ILE A 118 -11.39 -4.44 23.26
N ASP A 119 -12.39 -5.32 23.04
CA ASP A 119 -12.45 -6.23 21.90
C ASP A 119 -12.92 -5.50 20.62
N THR A 120 -12.24 -4.39 20.31
CA THR A 120 -12.51 -3.55 19.15
C THR A 120 -11.93 -4.14 17.88
N ALA A 121 -12.43 -3.70 16.72
CA ALA A 121 -11.89 -4.13 15.43
C ALA A 121 -10.37 -3.86 15.33
N ARG A 122 -9.91 -2.67 15.76
CA ARG A 122 -8.48 -2.32 15.75
C ARG A 122 -7.63 -3.22 16.64
N ASN A 123 -8.06 -3.51 17.86
CA ASN A 123 -7.31 -4.35 18.78
C ASN A 123 -7.25 -5.81 18.31
N ARG A 124 -8.35 -6.34 17.74
CA ARG A 124 -8.37 -7.66 17.09
C ARG A 124 -7.43 -7.70 15.90
N TYR A 125 -7.42 -6.64 15.08
CA TYR A 125 -6.53 -6.53 13.92
C TYR A 125 -5.07 -6.59 14.33
N VAL A 126 -4.68 -5.82 15.34
CA VAL A 126 -3.31 -5.81 15.89
C VAL A 126 -2.92 -7.17 16.47
N ARG A 127 -3.81 -7.80 17.24
CA ARG A 127 -3.56 -9.13 17.81
C ARG A 127 -3.30 -10.16 16.69
N THR A 128 -4.14 -10.21 15.69
CA THR A 128 -3.99 -11.17 14.60
C THR A 128 -2.78 -10.84 13.72
N ALA A 129 -2.39 -9.56 13.57
CA ALA A 129 -1.16 -9.18 12.89
C ALA A 129 0.09 -9.71 13.59
N LEU A 130 0.14 -9.66 14.94
CA LEU A 130 1.22 -10.27 15.73
C LEU A 130 1.31 -11.78 15.51
N GLU A 131 0.17 -12.46 15.40
CA GLU A 131 0.11 -13.90 15.13
C GLU A 131 0.66 -14.22 13.73
N GLU A 132 0.26 -13.45 12.70
CA GLU A 132 0.70 -13.68 11.33
C GLU A 132 2.19 -13.36 11.14
N ILE A 133 2.66 -12.19 11.60
CA ILE A 133 4.06 -11.81 11.40
C ILE A 133 5.01 -12.77 12.15
N SER A 134 4.57 -13.36 13.27
CA SER A 134 5.37 -14.33 14.01
C SER A 134 5.73 -15.59 13.22
N LYS A 135 5.05 -15.85 12.09
CA LYS A 135 5.29 -17.00 11.22
C LYS A 135 6.41 -16.77 10.21
N ILE A 136 6.69 -15.50 9.87
CA ILE A 136 7.66 -15.11 8.85
C ILE A 136 8.91 -14.45 9.41
N VAL A 137 8.93 -14.12 10.70
CA VAL A 137 10.08 -13.56 11.42
C VAL A 137 11.18 -14.60 11.51
N LEU A 138 12.41 -14.20 11.19
CA LEU A 138 13.58 -15.07 11.21
C LEU A 138 14.13 -15.30 12.64
N GLN A 139 14.08 -14.26 13.49
CA GLN A 139 14.57 -14.34 14.87
C GLN A 139 13.56 -15.04 15.77
N GLY A 140 13.89 -16.22 16.27
CA GLY A 140 13.02 -17.03 17.12
C GLY A 140 12.55 -16.33 18.41
N THR A 141 13.41 -15.51 19.03
CA THR A 141 13.08 -14.69 20.21
C THR A 141 12.03 -13.65 19.90
N LEU A 142 12.11 -12.99 18.76
CA LEU A 142 11.14 -11.99 18.29
C LEU A 142 9.82 -12.65 17.91
N ALA A 143 9.85 -13.79 17.22
CA ALA A 143 8.66 -14.59 16.94
C ALA A 143 7.93 -15.01 18.23
N HIS A 144 8.68 -15.42 19.26
CA HIS A 144 8.11 -15.73 20.57
C HIS A 144 7.49 -14.49 21.23
N ARG A 145 8.14 -13.33 21.18
CA ARG A 145 7.63 -12.06 21.71
C ARG A 145 6.33 -11.65 21.05
N CYS A 146 6.21 -11.78 19.72
CA CYS A 146 4.96 -11.53 18.97
C CYS A 146 3.83 -12.43 19.49
N ARG A 147 4.06 -13.74 19.59
CA ARG A 147 3.07 -14.69 20.10
C ARG A 147 2.67 -14.41 21.56
N SER A 148 3.63 -14.05 22.40
CA SER A 148 3.39 -13.71 23.80
C SER A 148 2.51 -12.46 23.96
N LEU A 149 2.76 -11.43 23.14
CA LEU A 149 1.94 -10.21 23.13
C LEU A 149 0.52 -10.50 22.60
N ALA A 150 0.38 -11.29 21.56
CA ALA A 150 -0.93 -11.72 21.06
C ALA A 150 -1.73 -12.50 22.12
N ALA A 151 -1.07 -13.42 22.84
CA ALA A 151 -1.67 -14.13 23.95
C ALA A 151 -2.04 -13.20 25.13
N SER A 152 -1.24 -12.16 25.38
CA SER A 152 -1.56 -11.16 26.41
C SER A 152 -2.81 -10.36 26.03
N LEU A 153 -2.92 -9.91 24.78
CA LEU A 153 -4.13 -9.25 24.28
C LEU A 153 -5.37 -10.13 24.42
N ARG A 154 -5.25 -11.44 24.12
CA ARG A 154 -6.35 -12.41 24.34
C ARG A 154 -6.76 -12.49 25.81
N ARG A 155 -5.79 -12.60 26.72
CA ARG A 155 -6.08 -12.64 28.18
C ARG A 155 -6.74 -11.36 28.69
N MET A 156 -6.42 -10.21 28.08
CA MET A 156 -7.08 -8.94 28.38
C MET A 156 -8.51 -8.86 27.86
N GLY A 157 -8.95 -9.78 26.98
CA GLY A 157 -10.29 -9.84 26.45
C GLY A 157 -10.43 -9.51 24.96
N VAL A 158 -9.33 -9.36 24.21
CA VAL A 158 -9.34 -9.18 22.74
C VAL A 158 -9.44 -10.57 22.10
N THR A 159 -10.65 -11.12 22.01
CA THR A 159 -10.88 -12.54 21.66
C THR A 159 -11.54 -12.75 20.30
N GLY A 160 -12.20 -11.72 19.74
CA GLY A 160 -12.94 -11.84 18.48
C GLY A 160 -12.07 -12.22 17.28
N GLU A 161 -12.71 -12.60 16.19
CA GLU A 161 -12.05 -12.96 14.94
C GLU A 161 -11.35 -11.76 14.28
N ARG A 162 -10.47 -12.06 13.32
CA ARG A 162 -9.81 -11.03 12.51
C ARG A 162 -10.86 -10.19 11.78
N PRO A 163 -10.90 -8.87 11.97
CA PRO A 163 -11.81 -8.01 11.24
C PRO A 163 -11.40 -7.92 9.76
N ASN A 164 -12.38 -7.71 8.89
CA ASN A 164 -12.10 -7.41 7.50
C ASN A 164 -11.60 -5.95 7.32
N ARG A 165 -11.07 -5.62 6.14
CA ARG A 165 -10.54 -4.27 5.86
C ARG A 165 -11.60 -3.17 5.99
N ALA A 166 -12.85 -3.44 5.65
CA ALA A 166 -13.94 -2.47 5.76
C ALA A 166 -14.24 -2.16 7.22
N GLU A 167 -14.27 -3.16 8.10
CA GLU A 167 -14.48 -2.98 9.54
C GLU A 167 -13.38 -2.13 10.18
N VAL A 168 -12.11 -2.35 9.80
CA VAL A 168 -10.99 -1.54 10.30
C VAL A 168 -11.05 -0.11 9.74
N SER A 169 -11.47 0.10 8.50
CA SER A 169 -11.54 1.42 7.88
C SER A 169 -12.69 2.29 8.40
N ILE A 170 -13.76 1.67 8.89
CA ILE A 170 -14.91 2.36 9.52
C ILE A 170 -14.55 2.83 10.93
N ASP A 171 -13.60 2.16 11.59
CA ASP A 171 -13.15 2.50 12.93
C ASP A 171 -12.37 3.83 12.92
N ARG A 172 -13.05 4.91 13.26
CA ARG A 172 -12.49 6.27 13.26
C ARG A 172 -11.64 6.48 14.50
N PHE A 173 -10.44 7.00 14.30
CA PHE A 173 -9.57 7.42 15.40
C PHE A 173 -10.07 8.73 15.99
N GLY A 174 -10.44 8.71 17.27
CA GLY A 174 -10.70 9.90 18.05
C GLY A 174 -9.39 10.58 18.49
N ARG A 175 -9.48 11.76 19.12
CA ARG A 175 -8.29 12.46 19.65
C ARG A 175 -7.52 11.62 20.68
N HIS A 176 -8.20 10.76 21.43
CA HIS A 176 -7.62 9.89 22.44
C HIS A 176 -7.00 8.60 21.84
N ASP A 177 -7.26 8.32 20.57
CA ASP A 177 -6.80 7.12 19.88
C ASP A 177 -5.67 7.41 18.89
N ALA A 178 -5.12 8.63 18.88
CA ALA A 178 -4.04 9.01 17.98
C ALA A 178 -2.82 8.08 18.09
N ASP A 179 -2.52 7.57 19.29
CA ASP A 179 -1.45 6.60 19.54
C ASP A 179 -1.72 5.22 18.90
N ASP A 180 -2.97 4.90 18.57
CA ASP A 180 -3.32 3.63 17.93
C ASP A 180 -3.01 3.64 16.43
N GLN A 181 -3.02 4.81 15.79
CA GLN A 181 -2.83 4.93 14.35
C GLN A 181 -1.49 4.34 13.87
N PRO A 182 -0.32 4.66 14.49
CA PRO A 182 0.94 4.04 14.11
C PRO A 182 0.98 2.52 14.41
N MET A 183 0.29 2.07 15.45
CA MET A 183 0.19 0.64 15.79
C MET A 183 -0.62 -0.12 14.73
N VAL A 184 -1.75 0.42 14.30
CA VAL A 184 -2.59 -0.17 13.25
C VAL A 184 -1.87 -0.13 11.90
N ALA A 185 -1.12 0.93 11.58
CA ALA A 185 -0.30 1.01 10.38
C ALA A 185 0.79 -0.09 10.35
N ALA A 186 1.48 -0.34 11.48
CA ALA A 186 2.43 -1.43 11.59
C ALA A 186 1.75 -2.81 11.44
N ALA A 187 0.57 -3.00 12.02
CA ALA A 187 -0.20 -4.22 11.86
C ALA A 187 -0.64 -4.44 10.40
N HIS A 188 -1.02 -3.37 9.70
CA HIS A 188 -1.37 -3.44 8.28
C HIS A 188 -0.18 -3.89 7.42
N LEU A 189 1.02 -3.33 7.69
CA LEU A 189 2.23 -3.75 6.99
C LEU A 189 2.58 -5.21 7.30
N ALA A 190 2.46 -5.64 8.57
CA ALA A 190 2.69 -7.02 8.97
C ALA A 190 1.82 -8.03 8.19
N PHE A 191 0.54 -7.72 7.97
CA PHE A 191 -0.31 -8.55 7.11
C PHE A 191 0.12 -8.53 5.65
N ASN A 192 0.51 -7.38 5.13
CA ASN A 192 0.95 -7.27 3.74
C ASN A 192 2.22 -8.10 3.50
N LEU A 193 3.16 -8.10 4.45
CA LEU A 193 4.39 -8.90 4.37
C LEU A 193 4.13 -10.42 4.37
N ALA A 194 3.06 -10.88 5.01
CA ALA A 194 2.70 -12.29 5.03
C ALA A 194 2.12 -12.79 3.68
N LEU A 195 1.48 -11.91 2.90
CA LEU A 195 0.81 -12.29 1.65
C LEU A 195 1.73 -12.94 0.60
N PRO A 196 2.92 -12.39 0.26
CA PRO A 196 3.81 -13.00 -0.72
C PRO A 196 4.35 -14.35 -0.27
N THR A 197 4.55 -14.53 1.04
CA THR A 197 5.07 -15.78 1.60
C THR A 197 4.03 -16.90 1.50
N GLU A 198 2.76 -16.58 1.71
CA GLU A 198 1.66 -17.52 1.51
C GLU A 198 1.52 -17.90 0.03
N ALA A 199 1.60 -16.93 -0.88
CA ALA A 199 1.53 -17.15 -2.33
C ALA A 199 2.73 -17.98 -2.84
N ALA A 200 3.94 -17.74 -2.34
CA ALA A 200 5.13 -18.49 -2.70
C ALA A 200 5.11 -19.94 -2.17
N GLY A 201 4.40 -20.19 -1.06
CA GLY A 201 4.21 -21.54 -0.50
C GLY A 201 3.07 -22.35 -1.12
N ALA A 202 2.13 -21.69 -1.80
CA ALA A 202 1.05 -22.37 -2.54
C ALA A 202 1.57 -22.85 -3.89
N LYS A 203 1.71 -24.17 -4.07
CA LYS A 203 2.12 -24.80 -5.33
C LYS A 203 1.33 -24.23 -6.51
N GLN A 204 2.06 -23.62 -7.46
CA GLN A 204 1.75 -23.44 -8.89
C GLN A 204 0.25 -23.37 -9.26
N LEU A 205 -0.42 -22.33 -8.86
CA LEU A 205 -1.59 -21.84 -9.58
C LEU A 205 -1.15 -20.61 -10.37
N SER A 206 -1.49 -20.57 -11.66
CA SER A 206 -1.35 -19.35 -12.47
C SER A 206 -1.89 -18.17 -11.68
N LEU A 207 -1.04 -17.15 -11.47
CA LEU A 207 -1.37 -15.97 -10.68
C LEU A 207 -2.72 -15.39 -11.15
N PRO A 208 -3.75 -15.34 -10.29
CA PRO A 208 -5.02 -14.74 -10.67
C PRO A 208 -4.83 -13.27 -11.05
N ASP A 209 -5.64 -12.73 -11.96
CA ASP A 209 -5.62 -11.32 -12.37
C ASP A 209 -5.62 -10.33 -11.19
N ARG A 210 -6.13 -10.74 -10.03
CA ARG A 210 -6.13 -9.97 -8.78
C ARG A 210 -4.74 -9.76 -8.20
N GLU A 211 -3.84 -10.72 -8.31
CA GLU A 211 -2.46 -10.59 -7.78
C GLU A 211 -1.62 -9.66 -8.66
N ILE A 212 -1.77 -9.74 -9.97
CA ILE A 212 -1.10 -8.80 -10.91
C ILE A 212 -1.56 -7.37 -10.65
N THR A 213 -2.86 -7.16 -10.44
CA THR A 213 -3.41 -5.84 -10.14
C THR A 213 -2.91 -5.33 -8.79
N TRP A 214 -2.75 -6.22 -7.80
CA TRP A 214 -2.21 -5.87 -6.50
C TRP A 214 -0.74 -5.48 -6.57
N ILE A 215 0.13 -6.25 -7.27
CA ILE A 215 1.55 -5.93 -7.44
C ILE A 215 1.73 -4.61 -8.19
N ARG A 216 0.92 -4.35 -9.22
CA ARG A 216 0.93 -3.07 -9.94
C ARG A 216 0.68 -1.88 -9.00
N LYS A 217 -0.37 -1.95 -8.19
CA LYS A 217 -0.68 -0.92 -7.19
C LYS A 217 0.40 -0.80 -6.11
N LEU A 218 1.02 -1.91 -5.75
CA LEU A 218 2.14 -1.91 -4.82
C LEU A 218 3.35 -1.19 -5.41
N TYR A 219 3.69 -1.47 -6.67
CA TYR A 219 4.77 -0.80 -7.39
C TYR A 219 4.56 0.71 -7.44
N GLU A 220 3.41 1.17 -7.94
CA GLU A 220 3.02 2.59 -7.97
C GLU A 220 3.18 3.26 -6.59
N LYS A 221 2.59 2.66 -5.55
CA LYS A 221 2.64 3.20 -4.19
C LYS A 221 4.04 3.13 -3.57
N GLY A 222 4.78 2.08 -3.84
CA GLY A 222 6.15 1.91 -3.34
C GLY A 222 7.07 2.99 -3.92
N ILE A 223 7.02 3.21 -5.23
CA ILE A 223 7.80 4.26 -5.90
C ILE A 223 7.41 5.65 -5.38
N ALA A 224 6.10 5.95 -5.28
CA ALA A 224 5.62 7.22 -4.74
C ALA A 224 6.11 7.46 -3.30
N GLY A 225 5.98 6.46 -2.43
CA GLY A 225 6.40 6.54 -1.04
C GLY A 225 7.93 6.66 -0.89
N PHE A 226 8.69 5.96 -1.73
CA PHE A 226 10.14 6.11 -1.78
C PHE A 226 10.55 7.55 -2.10
N TYR A 227 10.02 8.12 -3.18
CA TYR A 227 10.35 9.49 -3.57
C TYR A 227 9.87 10.52 -2.53
N ASP A 228 8.66 10.35 -1.97
CA ASP A 228 8.16 11.24 -0.93
C ASP A 228 9.10 11.31 0.29
N VAL A 229 9.61 10.17 0.74
CA VAL A 229 10.48 10.13 1.91
C VAL A 229 11.91 10.60 1.62
N VAL A 230 12.48 10.16 0.50
CA VAL A 230 13.89 10.40 0.19
C VAL A 230 14.12 11.79 -0.38
N LEU A 231 13.25 12.26 -1.28
CA LEU A 231 13.42 13.51 -1.99
C LEU A 231 12.90 14.73 -1.23
N SER A 232 11.90 14.57 -0.33
CA SER A 232 11.32 15.71 0.41
C SER A 232 12.36 16.48 1.24
N ARG A 233 13.45 15.83 1.64
CA ARG A 233 14.56 16.45 2.37
C ARG A 233 15.44 17.33 1.49
N ASN A 234 15.39 17.12 0.18
CA ASN A 234 16.21 17.79 -0.82
C ASN A 234 15.42 18.85 -1.60
N GLY A 235 14.33 19.38 -1.03
CA GLY A 235 13.53 20.45 -1.62
C GLY A 235 12.51 20.00 -2.65
N TRP A 236 12.32 18.69 -2.86
CA TRP A 236 11.28 18.17 -3.72
C TRP A 236 9.93 18.06 -2.97
N HIS A 237 8.87 18.41 -3.67
CA HIS A 237 7.50 18.12 -3.27
C HIS A 237 6.97 16.97 -4.13
N VAL A 238 6.33 15.99 -3.49
CA VAL A 238 5.84 14.76 -4.14
C VAL A 238 4.32 14.69 -4.02
N ASP A 239 3.64 14.74 -5.16
CA ASP A 239 2.20 14.57 -5.28
C ASP A 239 1.89 13.19 -5.89
N ALA A 240 1.29 12.29 -5.12
CA ALA A 240 0.87 10.98 -5.60
C ALA A 240 -0.62 10.96 -5.98
N GLY A 241 -0.91 10.47 -7.19
CA GLY A 241 -2.28 10.31 -7.67
C GLY A 241 -3.03 11.63 -7.92
N LYS A 242 -2.33 12.67 -8.37
CA LYS A 242 -2.90 13.99 -8.64
C LYS A 242 -3.82 13.95 -9.86
N THR A 243 -5.04 14.48 -9.67
CA THR A 243 -5.96 14.71 -10.78
C THR A 243 -5.62 16.02 -11.47
N ILE A 244 -5.41 15.99 -12.80
CA ILE A 244 -5.14 17.14 -13.63
C ILE A 244 -6.29 17.35 -14.62
N GLY A 245 -6.58 18.61 -14.93
CA GLY A 245 -7.71 18.98 -15.78
C GLY A 245 -7.30 19.12 -17.24
N TRP A 246 -8.23 18.75 -18.14
CA TRP A 246 -8.14 19.09 -19.56
C TRP A 246 -8.21 20.61 -19.76
N GLN A 247 -7.53 21.11 -20.76
CA GLN A 247 -7.72 22.49 -21.23
C GLN A 247 -8.91 22.51 -22.19
N ILE A 248 -10.09 22.78 -21.66
CA ILE A 248 -11.35 22.77 -22.42
C ILE A 248 -11.69 24.20 -22.84
N GLU A 249 -11.62 24.50 -24.13
CA GLU A 249 -12.05 25.80 -24.70
C GLU A 249 -13.55 25.88 -24.89
N SER A 250 -14.20 24.80 -25.29
CA SER A 250 -15.65 24.70 -25.46
C SER A 250 -16.13 23.28 -25.17
N LYS A 251 -17.37 23.13 -24.76
CA LYS A 251 -17.93 21.80 -24.47
C LYS A 251 -19.41 21.69 -24.79
N SER A 252 -19.86 20.53 -25.18
CA SER A 252 -21.28 20.17 -25.34
C SER A 252 -21.90 19.82 -23.98
N LEU A 253 -23.25 19.93 -23.86
CA LEU A 253 -24.00 19.73 -22.63
C LEU A 253 -23.83 18.36 -21.96
N GLY A 254 -23.47 17.32 -22.72
CA GLY A 254 -23.39 15.96 -22.18
C GLY A 254 -21.97 15.49 -21.85
N ILE A 255 -20.92 16.21 -22.26
CA ILE A 255 -19.54 15.72 -22.24
C ILE A 255 -19.01 15.50 -20.81
N ASP A 256 -19.42 16.30 -19.84
CA ASP A 256 -18.93 16.19 -18.44
C ASP A 256 -19.26 14.83 -17.79
N LYS A 257 -20.25 14.11 -18.31
CA LYS A 257 -20.65 12.79 -17.81
C LYS A 257 -19.79 11.65 -18.34
N ILE A 258 -19.07 11.87 -19.44
CA ILE A 258 -18.35 10.83 -20.17
C ILE A 258 -16.86 11.15 -20.39
N LEU A 259 -16.44 12.40 -20.23
CA LEU A 259 -15.05 12.79 -20.37
C LEU A 259 -14.24 12.27 -19.16
N PRO A 260 -13.26 11.37 -19.39
CA PRO A 260 -12.45 10.87 -18.28
C PRO A 260 -11.56 11.97 -17.72
N SER A 261 -11.37 11.97 -16.41
CA SER A 261 -10.34 12.80 -15.78
C SER A 261 -8.95 12.23 -16.07
N MET A 262 -7.94 13.12 -16.15
CA MET A 262 -6.55 12.71 -16.18
C MET A 262 -6.05 12.58 -14.74
N ARG A 263 -5.38 11.47 -14.46
CA ARG A 263 -4.76 11.23 -13.15
C ARG A 263 -3.34 10.74 -13.36
N THR A 264 -2.38 11.47 -12.81
CA THR A 264 -0.97 11.07 -12.80
C THR A 264 -0.69 10.13 -11.65
N ASP A 265 0.29 9.25 -11.80
CA ASP A 265 0.73 8.40 -10.69
C ASP A 265 1.53 9.23 -9.69
N ILE A 266 2.55 9.96 -10.15
CA ILE A 266 3.43 10.78 -9.31
C ILE A 266 3.79 12.06 -10.04
N ILE A 267 3.82 13.19 -9.32
CA ILE A 267 4.43 14.44 -9.77
C ILE A 267 5.51 14.82 -8.76
N LEU A 268 6.70 15.11 -9.25
CA LEU A 268 7.82 15.61 -8.47
C LEU A 268 8.07 17.07 -8.86
N ASP A 269 7.94 17.98 -7.89
CA ASP A 269 8.18 19.41 -8.06
C ASP A 269 9.38 19.88 -7.23
N HIS A 270 10.35 20.50 -7.86
CA HIS A 270 11.46 21.17 -7.21
C HIS A 270 11.44 22.66 -7.58
N SER A 271 10.79 23.48 -6.74
CA SER A 271 10.54 24.89 -7.03
C SER A 271 11.82 25.68 -7.20
N ASP A 272 12.83 25.47 -6.35
CA ASP A 272 14.10 26.21 -6.40
C ASP A 272 14.92 25.86 -7.65
N ALA A 273 14.84 24.65 -8.15
CA ALA A 273 15.50 24.21 -9.38
C ALA A 273 14.64 24.47 -10.63
N GLY A 274 13.40 24.95 -10.47
CA GLY A 274 12.47 25.15 -11.60
C GLY A 274 12.14 23.86 -12.35
N ARG A 275 12.12 22.71 -11.68
CA ARG A 275 12.02 21.38 -12.32
C ARG A 275 10.74 20.65 -11.87
N ARG A 276 9.99 20.13 -12.84
CA ARG A 276 8.87 19.21 -12.64
C ARG A 276 9.10 17.93 -13.43
N ILE A 277 8.88 16.78 -12.79
CA ILE A 277 8.88 15.46 -13.43
C ILE A 277 7.53 14.80 -13.20
N VAL A 278 6.84 14.46 -14.29
CA VAL A 278 5.60 13.68 -14.25
C VAL A 278 5.95 12.23 -14.49
N ILE A 279 5.73 11.38 -13.50
CA ILE A 279 6.05 9.95 -13.57
C ILE A 279 4.75 9.17 -13.74
N ASP A 280 4.75 8.26 -14.71
CA ASP A 280 3.70 7.28 -14.92
C ASP A 280 4.32 5.88 -14.81
N THR A 281 3.86 5.12 -13.82
CA THR A 281 4.41 3.79 -13.50
C THR A 281 3.66 2.71 -14.26
N LYS A 282 4.39 1.80 -14.89
CA LYS A 282 3.80 0.74 -15.71
C LYS A 282 4.36 -0.62 -15.31
N PHE A 283 3.54 -1.50 -14.78
CA PHE A 283 3.96 -2.85 -14.41
C PHE A 283 3.87 -3.82 -15.60
N ASN A 284 4.72 -3.60 -16.60
CA ASN A 284 4.92 -4.46 -17.77
C ASN A 284 6.26 -4.11 -18.45
N SER A 285 6.66 -4.88 -19.45
CA SER A 285 7.86 -4.58 -20.24
C SER A 285 7.74 -3.21 -20.94
N VAL A 286 8.84 -2.44 -20.92
CA VAL A 286 8.97 -1.14 -21.63
C VAL A 286 8.74 -1.33 -23.11
N VAL A 287 9.41 -2.32 -23.70
CA VAL A 287 9.29 -2.63 -25.12
C VAL A 287 8.35 -3.81 -25.35
N THR A 288 7.74 -3.85 -26.52
CA THR A 288 6.86 -4.92 -26.99
C THR A 288 7.18 -5.22 -28.44
N ARG A 289 6.82 -6.42 -28.91
CA ARG A 289 7.02 -6.79 -30.31
C ARG A 289 6.18 -5.89 -31.21
N GLY A 290 6.84 -5.20 -32.13
CA GLY A 290 6.19 -4.31 -33.09
C GLY A 290 5.74 -5.07 -34.35
N TRP A 291 4.87 -4.44 -35.17
CA TRP A 291 4.45 -5.00 -36.49
C TRP A 291 5.56 -4.89 -37.53
N TYR A 292 6.40 -3.84 -37.42
CA TYR A 292 7.45 -3.52 -38.40
C TYR A 292 8.86 -3.47 -37.79
N ARG A 293 8.96 -3.61 -36.45
CA ARG A 293 10.21 -3.60 -35.70
C ARG A 293 10.20 -4.74 -34.70
N GLU A 294 11.37 -5.30 -34.39
CA GLU A 294 11.48 -6.36 -33.40
C GLU A 294 11.02 -5.88 -32.05
N GLU A 295 11.37 -4.64 -31.69
CA GLU A 295 11.00 -3.99 -30.45
C GLU A 295 10.42 -2.59 -30.70
N THR A 296 9.40 -2.23 -29.95
CA THR A 296 8.77 -0.91 -29.99
C THR A 296 8.18 -0.54 -28.64
N LEU A 297 8.16 0.77 -28.35
CA LEU A 297 7.45 1.32 -27.22
C LEU A 297 5.93 1.22 -27.43
N ARG A 298 5.16 1.13 -26.35
CA ARG A 298 3.69 1.13 -26.42
C ARG A 298 3.19 2.56 -26.66
N SER A 299 2.70 2.83 -27.88
CA SER A 299 2.24 4.17 -28.28
C SER A 299 1.22 4.79 -27.31
N GLY A 300 0.31 3.99 -26.74
CA GLY A 300 -0.66 4.47 -25.77
C GLY A 300 -0.04 5.08 -24.50
N TYR A 301 1.13 4.60 -24.06
CA TYR A 301 1.82 5.17 -22.91
C TYR A 301 2.51 6.48 -23.25
N VAL A 302 3.10 6.55 -24.45
CA VAL A 302 3.69 7.79 -24.97
C VAL A 302 2.61 8.87 -25.10
N TYR A 303 1.44 8.53 -25.66
CA TYR A 303 0.31 9.48 -25.75
C TYR A 303 -0.21 9.91 -24.40
N GLN A 304 -0.25 9.01 -23.43
CA GLN A 304 -0.72 9.32 -22.07
C GLN A 304 0.19 10.33 -21.38
N ILE A 305 1.50 10.05 -21.32
CA ILE A 305 2.45 10.96 -20.67
C ILE A 305 2.52 12.31 -21.39
N TYR A 306 2.52 12.29 -22.73
CA TYR A 306 2.46 13.49 -23.55
C TYR A 306 1.21 14.33 -23.27
N ALA A 307 0.02 13.70 -23.17
CA ALA A 307 -1.21 14.39 -22.82
C ALA A 307 -1.14 15.03 -21.43
N TYR A 308 -0.51 14.36 -20.45
CA TYR A 308 -0.29 14.93 -19.13
C TYR A 308 0.54 16.21 -19.17
N LEU A 309 1.66 16.20 -19.88
CA LEU A 309 2.56 17.35 -20.02
C LEU A 309 1.86 18.51 -20.73
N ARG A 310 1.35 18.29 -21.92
CA ARG A 310 0.72 19.31 -22.75
C ARG A 310 -0.54 19.94 -22.14
N SER A 311 -1.32 19.17 -21.38
CA SER A 311 -2.55 19.67 -20.74
C SER A 311 -2.30 20.69 -19.64
N GLN A 312 -1.06 20.84 -19.16
CA GLN A 312 -0.72 21.75 -18.07
C GLN A 312 0.00 23.02 -18.55
N GLU A 313 0.44 23.09 -19.80
CA GLU A 313 1.07 24.27 -20.37
C GLU A 313 0.09 25.45 -20.51
N GLY A 314 0.63 26.67 -20.68
CA GLY A 314 -0.16 27.87 -20.92
C GLY A 314 -1.06 28.29 -19.77
N LYS A 315 -0.89 27.74 -18.57
CA LYS A 315 -1.64 28.08 -17.34
C LYS A 315 -0.89 29.05 -16.43
N GLY A 316 0.29 29.52 -16.83
CA GLY A 316 1.12 30.41 -16.04
C GLY A 316 1.92 29.71 -14.94
N ASP A 317 1.99 28.38 -14.96
CA ASP A 317 2.85 27.57 -14.08
C ASP A 317 4.14 27.25 -14.80
N LEU A 318 5.22 27.96 -14.44
CA LEU A 318 6.54 27.80 -15.06
C LEU A 318 7.11 26.39 -14.93
N LEU A 319 6.75 25.65 -13.88
CA LEU A 319 7.17 24.25 -13.71
C LEU A 319 6.48 23.36 -14.76
N ALA A 320 5.25 23.67 -15.13
CA ALA A 320 4.50 22.92 -16.12
C ALA A 320 5.01 23.15 -17.55
N GLU A 321 5.45 24.39 -17.87
CA GLU A 321 5.98 24.74 -19.20
C GLU A 321 7.25 23.94 -19.55
N ASN A 322 8.06 23.60 -18.54
CA ASN A 322 9.33 22.88 -18.69
C ASN A 322 9.29 21.46 -18.11
N ALA A 323 8.10 20.92 -17.86
CA ALA A 323 7.96 19.62 -17.24
C ALA A 323 8.50 18.50 -18.12
N SER A 324 9.22 17.55 -17.52
CA SER A 324 9.63 16.30 -18.15
C SER A 324 8.69 15.15 -17.75
N GLY A 325 8.63 14.12 -18.61
CA GLY A 325 7.86 12.90 -18.38
C GLY A 325 8.77 11.71 -18.17
N LEU A 326 8.44 10.84 -17.22
CA LEU A 326 9.14 9.58 -17.00
C LEU A 326 8.15 8.42 -17.02
N LEU A 327 8.32 7.51 -17.96
CA LEU A 327 7.65 6.20 -17.98
C LEU A 327 8.55 5.18 -17.27
N LEU A 328 8.17 4.80 -16.04
CA LEU A 328 8.98 3.96 -15.17
C LEU A 328 8.42 2.53 -15.11
N HIS A 329 9.19 1.58 -15.59
CA HIS A 329 8.82 0.18 -15.68
C HIS A 329 9.68 -0.69 -14.75
N PRO A 330 9.14 -1.78 -14.16
CA PRO A 330 9.98 -2.80 -13.55
C PRO A 330 10.61 -3.69 -14.62
N SER A 331 11.81 -4.14 -14.35
CA SER A 331 12.49 -5.20 -15.11
C SER A 331 12.98 -6.31 -14.17
N VAL A 332 13.53 -7.34 -14.77
CA VAL A 332 14.36 -8.32 -14.06
C VAL A 332 15.51 -8.70 -14.99
N GLY A 333 16.65 -8.03 -14.80
CA GLY A 333 17.89 -8.22 -15.55
C GLY A 333 18.07 -7.31 -16.77
N ASP A 334 16.99 -6.87 -17.42
CA ASP A 334 17.08 -6.00 -18.59
C ASP A 334 16.95 -4.52 -18.17
N MET A 335 17.90 -3.68 -18.58
CA MET A 335 17.89 -2.25 -18.26
C MET A 335 17.66 -1.43 -19.52
N VAL A 336 16.72 -0.50 -19.45
CA VAL A 336 16.43 0.50 -20.47
C VAL A 336 16.49 1.88 -19.81
N ASN A 337 17.16 2.81 -20.45
CA ASN A 337 17.16 4.22 -20.05
C ASN A 337 17.37 5.06 -21.32
N GLU A 338 16.26 5.36 -21.98
CA GLU A 338 16.22 6.09 -23.25
C GLU A 338 15.32 7.31 -23.13
N ALA A 339 15.65 8.39 -23.82
CA ALA A 339 14.89 9.63 -23.78
C ALA A 339 14.66 10.21 -25.17
N VAL A 340 13.61 10.98 -25.30
CA VAL A 340 13.30 11.76 -26.51
C VAL A 340 12.69 13.10 -26.11
N VAL A 341 13.03 14.17 -26.83
CA VAL A 341 12.40 15.47 -26.64
C VAL A 341 11.30 15.67 -27.69
N ILE A 342 10.07 15.86 -27.22
CA ILE A 342 8.90 16.11 -28.07
C ILE A 342 8.28 17.44 -27.65
N GLN A 343 8.30 18.43 -28.55
CA GLN A 343 7.73 19.78 -28.30
C GLN A 343 8.18 20.39 -26.96
N ASN A 344 9.49 20.44 -26.77
CA ASN A 344 10.19 20.97 -25.58
C ASN A 344 10.03 20.14 -24.30
N HIS A 345 9.28 19.04 -24.30
CA HIS A 345 9.22 18.12 -23.17
C HIS A 345 10.14 16.93 -23.42
N GLU A 346 11.02 16.68 -22.49
CA GLU A 346 11.77 15.44 -22.45
C GLU A 346 10.86 14.32 -21.91
N ILE A 347 10.80 13.20 -22.62
CA ILE A 347 10.09 11.99 -22.20
C ILE A 347 11.12 10.87 -22.11
N GLN A 348 11.33 10.38 -20.90
CA GLN A 348 12.27 9.31 -20.58
C GLN A 348 11.52 7.99 -20.38
N PHE A 349 12.14 6.91 -20.82
CA PHE A 349 11.69 5.53 -20.70
C PHE A 349 12.74 4.77 -19.92
N ALA A 350 12.44 4.47 -18.67
CA ALA A 350 13.40 3.83 -17.79
C ALA A 350 12.85 2.56 -17.13
N THR A 351 13.77 1.67 -16.78
CA THR A 351 13.46 0.48 -16.00
C THR A 351 14.18 0.50 -14.65
N VAL A 352 13.56 -0.17 -13.68
CA VAL A 352 14.15 -0.51 -12.38
C VAL A 352 14.18 -2.02 -12.24
N ASP A 353 15.35 -2.59 -12.02
CA ASP A 353 15.53 -4.03 -11.87
C ASP A 353 15.08 -4.51 -10.49
N LEU A 354 13.86 -5.06 -10.43
CA LEU A 354 13.33 -5.66 -9.20
C LEU A 354 13.97 -7.02 -8.84
N GLY A 355 14.89 -7.52 -9.67
CA GLY A 355 15.73 -8.69 -9.35
C GLY A 355 17.02 -8.31 -8.62
N ALA A 356 17.42 -7.03 -8.65
CA ALA A 356 18.64 -6.50 -8.08
C ALA A 356 18.60 -6.45 -6.53
N THR A 357 19.70 -6.04 -5.92
CA THR A 357 19.74 -5.77 -4.48
C THR A 357 18.95 -4.51 -4.13
N ALA A 358 18.49 -4.38 -2.89
CA ALA A 358 17.72 -3.21 -2.45
C ALA A 358 18.51 -1.91 -2.60
N LYS A 359 19.83 -1.95 -2.38
CA LYS A 359 20.73 -0.81 -2.59
C LYS A 359 20.76 -0.40 -4.07
N GLU A 360 20.92 -1.35 -4.96
CA GLU A 360 20.91 -1.10 -6.41
C GLU A 360 19.54 -0.57 -6.87
N ILE A 361 18.43 -1.12 -6.35
CA ILE A 361 17.08 -0.61 -6.63
C ILE A 361 16.96 0.86 -6.21
N ARG A 362 17.47 1.22 -5.01
CA ARG A 362 17.49 2.59 -4.53
C ARG A 362 18.32 3.51 -5.45
N GLU A 363 19.53 3.08 -5.81
CA GLU A 363 20.43 3.83 -6.69
C GLU A 363 19.80 4.05 -8.07
N GLN A 364 19.19 3.02 -8.65
CA GLN A 364 18.47 3.11 -9.93
C GLN A 364 17.31 4.09 -9.87
N LEU A 365 16.50 4.05 -8.79
CA LEU A 365 15.38 4.98 -8.60
C LEU A 365 15.83 6.45 -8.49
N LEU A 366 17.01 6.71 -7.98
CA LEU A 366 17.56 8.07 -7.93
C LEU A 366 18.19 8.47 -9.26
N GLN A 367 18.93 7.57 -9.90
CA GLN A 367 19.64 7.81 -11.16
C GLN A 367 18.68 8.14 -12.32
N VAL A 368 17.48 7.57 -12.35
CA VAL A 368 16.49 7.91 -13.41
C VAL A 368 15.92 9.33 -13.30
N LEU A 369 16.25 10.08 -12.25
CA LEU A 369 15.85 11.48 -12.09
C LEU A 369 16.96 12.48 -12.46
N GLU A 370 18.19 12.03 -12.69
CA GLU A 370 19.33 12.86 -13.11
C GLU A 370 19.24 13.23 -14.58
#